data_d7d919e90d8f69cf162b8378bf64875c
#
_entry.id   d7d919e90d8f69cf162b8378bf64875c
#
_cell.length_a   1.000
_cell.length_b   1.000
_cell.length_c   1.000
_cell.angle_alpha   90.00
_cell.angle_beta   90.00
_cell.angle_gamma   90.00
#
_symmetry.space_group_name_H-M   'P 1'
#
loop_
_entity.id
_entity.type
_entity.pdbx_description
1 polymer ?
#
loop_
_entity_poly.entity_id
_entity_poly.type
_entity_poly.pdbx_seq_one_letter_code
_entity_poly.pdbx_strand_id
1 'polypeptide(L)'
;MKITLNPNAKDAATRDALVAEGGFGKYYTDHMVMCEWSEKDGWGEPHLMPYGPISLDPATAVFHYGQEIFEGMKAYRQPDGSIALFRPTANAKRFANSARRLALPEMPVELFMETVEALVKQDAGWVPSKVGESLYIRPFMIATEVGLGVRPTNKASYILIATPAGAYFDPSKAVSVWISTEYVRAAQGGTGEAKCGGNYAASLIAQKAAAKEGCDQVVWIDAKERKWVEEMGGMNLYFVKGKGADARVITPKLTGTLLPGITRDSILSVAVDLGYKVDEVMLSIDDWRDGVTSGEITEIFACGTAAVVSPVGQAKSAMGTWVTADGQPGTITMQIRNHLLGIQHGNIKDTHNWMSAVK
;
A
#
# COMPACT_ATOMS: atom_id res chain seq x y z
N MET A 1 20.01 -19.11 -2.00
CA MET A 1 20.13 -17.86 -1.19
C MET A 1 21.30 -17.96 -0.22
N LYS A 2 22.19 -16.98 -0.19
CA LYS A 2 23.25 -16.84 0.82
C LYS A 2 22.64 -16.29 2.12
N ILE A 3 23.11 -16.77 3.28
CA ILE A 3 22.62 -16.33 4.60
C ILE A 3 23.80 -15.91 5.49
N THR A 4 23.70 -14.71 6.05
CA THR A 4 24.60 -14.18 7.09
C THR A 4 23.75 -13.67 8.22
N LEU A 5 23.76 -14.34 9.36
CA LEU A 5 22.96 -13.93 10.52
C LEU A 5 23.53 -12.67 11.17
N ASN A 6 22.63 -11.86 11.74
CA ASN A 6 23.02 -10.68 12.48
C ASN A 6 23.62 -11.09 13.86
N PRO A 7 24.94 -10.86 14.10
CA PRO A 7 25.55 -11.18 15.38
C PRO A 7 25.04 -10.29 16.54
N ASN A 8 24.39 -9.17 16.20
CA ASN A 8 23.81 -8.22 17.16
C ASN A 8 22.28 -8.20 17.07
N ALA A 9 21.66 -9.34 16.68
CA ALA A 9 20.21 -9.46 16.69
C ALA A 9 19.65 -9.18 18.08
N LYS A 10 18.52 -8.49 18.16
CA LYS A 10 17.90 -8.15 19.43
C LYS A 10 17.41 -9.42 20.16
N ASP A 11 17.64 -9.48 21.44
CA ASP A 11 17.06 -10.53 22.27
C ASP A 11 15.51 -10.45 22.26
N ALA A 12 14.86 -11.53 22.72
CA ALA A 12 13.42 -11.63 22.69
C ALA A 12 12.73 -10.50 23.49
N ALA A 13 13.25 -10.14 24.66
CA ALA A 13 12.64 -9.14 25.53
C ALA A 13 12.72 -7.75 24.91
N THR A 14 13.88 -7.37 24.36
CA THR A 14 14.07 -6.09 23.64
C THR A 14 13.18 -6.02 22.41
N ARG A 15 13.18 -7.07 21.58
CA ARG A 15 12.33 -7.15 20.39
C ARG A 15 10.85 -7.00 20.72
N ASP A 16 10.36 -7.78 21.70
CA ASP A 16 8.95 -7.79 22.07
C ASP A 16 8.50 -6.45 22.65
N ALA A 17 9.38 -5.73 23.36
CA ALA A 17 9.12 -4.36 23.81
C ALA A 17 8.95 -3.39 22.62
N LEU A 18 9.83 -3.46 21.62
CA LEU A 18 9.74 -2.64 20.39
C LEU A 18 8.50 -2.95 19.57
N VAL A 19 8.12 -4.23 19.45
CA VAL A 19 6.87 -4.63 18.78
C VAL A 19 5.66 -4.10 19.53
N ALA A 20 5.66 -4.17 20.87
CA ALA A 20 4.56 -3.67 21.72
C ALA A 20 4.42 -2.14 21.69
N GLU A 21 5.52 -1.39 21.53
CA GLU A 21 5.48 0.06 21.38
C GLU A 21 4.74 0.47 20.10
N GLY A 22 4.82 -0.37 19.06
CA GLY A 22 4.10 -0.17 17.81
C GLY A 22 4.66 0.98 16.96
N GLY A 23 3.79 1.49 16.09
CA GLY A 23 4.13 2.53 15.11
C GLY A 23 4.24 1.96 13.70
N PHE A 24 4.65 2.79 12.75
CA PHE A 24 4.86 2.39 11.37
C PHE A 24 6.23 2.92 10.89
N GLY A 25 7.14 2.00 10.51
CA GLY A 25 8.46 2.36 10.02
C GLY A 25 9.40 2.98 11.06
N LYS A 26 9.12 2.79 12.36
CA LYS A 26 9.93 3.30 13.47
C LYS A 26 11.06 2.34 13.83
N TYR A 27 10.77 1.05 13.84
CA TYR A 27 11.72 -0.02 14.13
C TYR A 27 11.77 -1.00 12.98
N TYR A 28 12.94 -1.53 12.70
CA TYR A 28 13.14 -2.53 11.64
C TYR A 28 13.59 -3.86 12.25
N THR A 29 13.29 -4.95 11.53
CA THR A 29 13.71 -6.29 11.91
C THR A 29 15.23 -6.41 11.87
N ASP A 30 15.78 -7.52 12.37
CA ASP A 30 17.22 -7.70 12.51
C ASP A 30 17.95 -7.98 11.20
N HIS A 31 17.20 -8.40 10.17
CA HIS A 31 17.77 -8.76 8.87
C HIS A 31 17.10 -7.99 7.71
N MET A 32 17.78 -7.99 6.58
CA MET A 32 17.27 -7.56 5.28
C MET A 32 17.74 -8.54 4.20
N VAL A 33 17.15 -8.46 3.00
CA VAL A 33 17.64 -9.21 1.84
C VAL A 33 18.10 -8.23 0.77
N MET A 34 19.22 -8.53 0.12
CA MET A 34 19.69 -7.83 -1.08
C MET A 34 19.87 -8.82 -2.22
N CYS A 35 19.57 -8.38 -3.44
CA CYS A 35 19.83 -9.13 -4.66
C CYS A 35 20.22 -8.17 -5.77
N GLU A 36 21.41 -8.36 -6.32
CA GLU A 36 21.94 -7.51 -7.38
C GLU A 36 21.50 -8.03 -8.75
N TRP A 37 21.32 -7.10 -9.67
CA TRP A 37 21.08 -7.39 -11.07
C TRP A 37 22.01 -6.60 -11.96
N SER A 38 22.49 -7.24 -13.03
CA SER A 38 23.16 -6.55 -14.13
C SER A 38 22.57 -7.00 -15.48
N GLU A 39 22.60 -6.11 -16.47
CA GLU A 39 22.18 -6.48 -17.84
C GLU A 39 22.98 -7.64 -18.40
N LYS A 40 24.26 -7.75 -18.04
CA LYS A 40 25.17 -8.79 -18.50
C LYS A 40 24.87 -10.17 -17.87
N ASP A 41 24.64 -10.21 -16.56
CA ASP A 41 24.65 -11.43 -15.78
C ASP A 41 23.24 -11.84 -15.28
N GLY A 42 22.23 -10.94 -15.42
CA GLY A 42 20.90 -11.13 -14.88
C GLY A 42 20.83 -10.97 -13.35
N TRP A 43 19.89 -11.62 -12.71
CA TRP A 43 19.74 -11.65 -11.25
C TRP A 43 20.80 -12.53 -10.62
N GLY A 44 21.50 -11.96 -9.64
CA GLY A 44 22.47 -12.68 -8.81
C GLY A 44 21.79 -13.53 -7.73
N GLU A 45 22.60 -14.15 -6.88
CA GLU A 45 22.12 -14.90 -5.72
C GLU A 45 21.65 -13.93 -4.62
N PRO A 46 20.38 -14.04 -4.12
CA PRO A 46 19.91 -13.25 -3.00
C PRO A 46 20.73 -13.51 -1.74
N HIS A 47 20.96 -12.45 -0.97
CA HIS A 47 21.69 -12.49 0.30
C HIS A 47 20.83 -11.97 1.44
N LEU A 48 20.40 -12.84 2.34
CA LEU A 48 19.84 -12.47 3.63
C LEU A 48 21.00 -12.10 4.57
N MET A 49 20.97 -10.87 5.09
CA MET A 49 22.08 -10.29 5.83
C MET A 49 21.58 -9.37 6.97
N PRO A 50 22.45 -8.95 7.90
CA PRO A 50 22.08 -7.98 8.94
C PRO A 50 21.47 -6.71 8.33
N TYR A 51 20.39 -6.21 8.93
CA TYR A 51 19.83 -4.90 8.58
C TYR A 51 20.84 -3.80 8.88
N GLY A 52 21.08 -2.92 7.92
CA GLY A 52 22.01 -1.82 8.08
C GLY A 52 22.01 -0.85 6.89
N PRO A 53 22.85 0.20 6.97
CA PRO A 53 23.03 1.15 5.87
C PRO A 53 23.53 0.48 4.59
N ILE A 54 23.11 1.01 3.44
CA ILE A 54 23.68 0.69 2.12
C ILE A 54 24.60 1.83 1.69
N SER A 55 25.74 1.49 1.09
CA SER A 55 26.69 2.47 0.57
C SER A 55 26.53 2.59 -0.94
N LEU A 56 26.31 3.80 -1.42
CA LEU A 56 26.14 4.13 -2.84
C LEU A 56 27.06 5.30 -3.22
N ASP A 57 27.57 5.26 -4.45
CA ASP A 57 28.30 6.38 -5.04
C ASP A 57 27.37 7.60 -5.21
N PRO A 58 27.80 8.83 -4.94
CA PRO A 58 26.98 10.03 -5.14
C PRO A 58 26.44 10.20 -6.58
N ALA A 59 27.13 9.66 -7.58
CA ALA A 59 26.69 9.67 -8.96
C ALA A 59 25.76 8.49 -9.34
N THR A 60 25.25 7.74 -8.35
CA THR A 60 24.28 6.65 -8.59
C THR A 60 23.00 7.19 -9.19
N ALA A 61 22.54 6.59 -10.29
CA ALA A 61 21.43 7.07 -11.12
C ALA A 61 20.13 7.33 -10.33
N VAL A 62 19.82 6.52 -9.32
CA VAL A 62 18.60 6.69 -8.51
C VAL A 62 18.52 8.06 -7.83
N PHE A 63 19.63 8.64 -7.40
CA PHE A 63 19.66 9.95 -6.72
C PHE A 63 19.30 11.11 -7.63
N HIS A 64 19.52 10.96 -8.94
CA HIS A 64 19.34 12.02 -9.92
C HIS A 64 18.05 11.89 -10.73
N TYR A 65 17.63 10.65 -11.02
CA TYR A 65 16.53 10.40 -11.95
C TYR A 65 15.36 9.64 -11.32
N GLY A 66 15.47 9.24 -10.03
CA GLY A 66 14.40 8.57 -9.32
C GLY A 66 13.94 7.27 -9.99
N GLN A 67 14.83 6.55 -10.70
CA GLN A 67 14.51 5.27 -11.29
C GLN A 67 14.51 4.20 -10.18
N GLU A 68 13.34 4.08 -9.53
CA GLU A 68 13.10 3.19 -8.43
C GLU A 68 11.63 2.78 -8.35
N ILE A 69 11.38 1.62 -7.75
CA ILE A 69 10.05 1.11 -7.46
C ILE A 69 10.02 0.49 -6.07
N PHE A 70 8.82 0.38 -5.50
CA PHE A 70 8.66 -0.29 -4.22
C PHE A 70 7.33 -1.04 -4.13
N GLU A 71 7.25 -1.92 -3.14
CA GLU A 71 6.03 -2.64 -2.78
C GLU A 71 5.73 -2.48 -1.29
N GLY A 72 4.53 -2.89 -0.92
CA GLY A 72 4.12 -3.00 0.48
C GLY A 72 3.17 -4.15 0.64
N MET A 73 3.53 -5.09 1.49
CA MET A 73 2.73 -6.26 1.83
C MET A 73 2.84 -6.55 3.32
N LYS A 74 2.05 -7.50 3.82
CA LYS A 74 2.00 -7.80 5.25
C LYS A 74 2.05 -9.29 5.52
N ALA A 75 2.74 -9.65 6.62
CA ALA A 75 2.65 -10.95 7.23
C ALA A 75 1.85 -10.84 8.54
N TYR A 76 1.03 -11.85 8.78
CA TYR A 76 0.11 -11.92 9.92
C TYR A 76 0.34 -13.20 10.70
N ARG A 77 0.34 -13.09 12.04
CA ARG A 77 0.31 -14.27 12.89
C ARG A 77 -1.10 -14.84 12.93
N GLN A 78 -1.18 -16.13 12.68
CA GLN A 78 -2.42 -16.89 12.65
C GLN A 78 -2.79 -17.41 14.06
N PRO A 79 -4.04 -17.83 14.30
CA PRO A 79 -4.46 -18.33 15.61
C PRO A 79 -3.69 -19.54 16.12
N ASP A 80 -3.16 -20.37 15.22
CA ASP A 80 -2.32 -21.53 15.54
C ASP A 80 -0.85 -21.19 15.78
N GLY A 81 -0.49 -19.90 15.72
CA GLY A 81 0.87 -19.40 15.87
C GLY A 81 1.71 -19.41 14.59
N SER A 82 1.22 -19.97 13.50
CA SER A 82 1.87 -19.90 12.19
C SER A 82 1.86 -18.46 11.63
N ILE A 83 2.59 -18.24 10.55
CA ILE A 83 2.63 -16.94 9.89
C ILE A 83 2.16 -17.11 8.45
N ALA A 84 1.31 -16.20 7.99
CA ALA A 84 0.86 -16.19 6.62
C ALA A 84 0.99 -14.78 5.98
N LEU A 85 1.28 -14.75 4.69
CA LEU A 85 1.34 -13.57 3.84
C LEU A 85 0.00 -13.37 3.13
N PHE A 86 -0.47 -12.13 3.04
CA PHE A 86 -1.70 -11.82 2.32
C PHE A 86 -1.39 -11.49 0.85
N ARG A 87 -1.86 -12.32 -0.08
CA ARG A 87 -1.77 -12.15 -1.55
C ARG A 87 -0.35 -11.83 -2.07
N PRO A 88 0.71 -12.51 -1.60
CA PRO A 88 2.09 -12.12 -1.92
C PRO A 88 2.41 -12.22 -3.42
N THR A 89 1.85 -13.21 -4.12
CA THR A 89 2.01 -13.36 -5.57
C THR A 89 1.44 -12.17 -6.36
N ALA A 90 0.34 -11.57 -5.89
CA ALA A 90 -0.21 -10.36 -6.51
C ALA A 90 0.75 -9.17 -6.35
N ASN A 91 1.42 -9.04 -5.18
CA ASN A 91 2.45 -8.03 -4.96
C ASN A 91 3.67 -8.27 -5.87
N ALA A 92 4.15 -9.52 -6.00
CA ALA A 92 5.26 -9.86 -6.90
C ALA A 92 4.96 -9.47 -8.35
N LYS A 93 3.76 -9.78 -8.85
CA LYS A 93 3.33 -9.41 -10.21
C LYS A 93 3.24 -7.89 -10.39
N ARG A 94 2.72 -7.14 -9.39
CA ARG A 94 2.64 -5.69 -9.46
C ARG A 94 4.03 -5.05 -9.37
N PHE A 95 4.95 -5.63 -8.61
CA PHE A 95 6.36 -5.22 -8.58
C PHE A 95 7.00 -5.34 -9.96
N ALA A 96 6.82 -6.46 -10.66
CA ALA A 96 7.28 -6.66 -12.03
C ALA A 96 6.63 -5.65 -13.00
N ASN A 97 5.33 -5.38 -12.88
CA ASN A 97 4.65 -4.36 -13.71
C ASN A 97 5.22 -2.96 -13.48
N SER A 98 5.51 -2.59 -12.23
CA SER A 98 6.14 -1.32 -11.90
C SER A 98 7.56 -1.24 -12.46
N ALA A 99 8.33 -2.33 -12.38
CA ALA A 99 9.68 -2.44 -12.95
C ALA A 99 9.64 -2.20 -14.48
N ARG A 100 8.77 -2.91 -15.19
CA ARG A 100 8.57 -2.74 -16.63
C ARG A 100 8.25 -1.28 -16.99
N ARG A 101 7.35 -0.63 -16.21
CA ARG A 101 6.96 0.76 -16.47
C ARG A 101 8.12 1.74 -16.30
N LEU A 102 9.03 1.49 -15.37
CA LEU A 102 10.19 2.33 -15.08
C LEU A 102 11.46 1.87 -15.81
N ALA A 103 11.36 0.93 -16.76
CA ALA A 103 12.51 0.33 -17.46
C ALA A 103 13.57 -0.22 -16.48
N LEU A 104 13.12 -0.80 -15.37
CA LEU A 104 13.90 -1.60 -14.44
C LEU A 104 13.77 -3.08 -14.78
N PRO A 105 14.71 -3.95 -14.35
CA PRO A 105 14.59 -5.39 -14.57
C PRO A 105 13.38 -5.99 -13.83
N GLU A 106 12.61 -6.81 -14.53
CA GLU A 106 11.53 -7.55 -13.91
C GLU A 106 12.11 -8.68 -13.04
N MET A 107 11.75 -8.67 -11.76
CA MET A 107 12.16 -9.75 -10.86
C MET A 107 11.20 -10.94 -11.03
N PRO A 108 11.72 -12.18 -11.22
CA PRO A 108 10.89 -13.38 -11.28
C PRO A 108 10.04 -13.53 -10.01
N VAL A 109 8.79 -13.96 -10.18
CA VAL A 109 7.85 -14.12 -9.06
C VAL A 109 8.39 -15.09 -8.01
N GLU A 110 8.98 -16.18 -8.46
CA GLU A 110 9.57 -17.21 -7.59
C GLU A 110 10.72 -16.66 -6.75
N LEU A 111 11.60 -15.85 -7.36
CA LEU A 111 12.71 -15.20 -6.67
C LEU A 111 12.23 -14.17 -5.66
N PHE A 112 11.21 -13.37 -6.02
CA PHE A 112 10.57 -12.43 -5.09
C PHE A 112 9.98 -13.17 -3.88
N MET A 113 9.25 -14.27 -4.11
CA MET A 113 8.63 -15.07 -3.06
C MET A 113 9.67 -15.71 -2.15
N GLU A 114 10.74 -16.31 -2.72
CA GLU A 114 11.86 -16.87 -1.95
C GLU A 114 12.44 -15.84 -0.97
N THR A 115 12.70 -14.61 -1.44
CA THR A 115 13.27 -13.56 -0.58
C THR A 115 12.35 -13.14 0.55
N VAL A 116 11.06 -12.99 0.25
CA VAL A 116 10.04 -12.58 1.24
C VAL A 116 9.86 -13.66 2.30
N GLU A 117 9.72 -14.92 1.91
CA GLU A 117 9.56 -16.04 2.83
C GLU A 117 10.79 -16.22 3.73
N ALA A 118 11.99 -16.11 3.15
CA ALA A 118 13.23 -16.23 3.90
C ALA A 118 13.36 -15.14 4.99
N LEU A 119 13.09 -13.87 4.65
CA LEU A 119 13.15 -12.78 5.63
C LEU A 119 12.11 -12.96 6.74
N VAL A 120 10.86 -13.27 6.38
CA VAL A 120 9.78 -13.44 7.37
C VAL A 120 10.03 -14.64 8.26
N LYS A 121 10.55 -15.73 7.73
CA LYS A 121 10.93 -16.92 8.49
C LYS A 121 12.08 -16.62 9.46
N GLN A 122 13.14 -15.93 8.99
CA GLN A 122 14.29 -15.57 9.80
C GLN A 122 13.89 -14.64 10.96
N ASP A 123 13.06 -13.65 10.67
CA ASP A 123 12.64 -12.62 11.62
C ASP A 123 11.21 -12.86 12.17
N ALA A 124 10.78 -14.12 12.25
CA ALA A 124 9.42 -14.53 12.66
C ALA A 124 8.99 -13.95 14.02
N GLY A 125 9.94 -13.75 14.93
CA GLY A 125 9.69 -13.15 16.25
C GLY A 125 9.20 -11.69 16.18
N TRP A 126 9.46 -10.99 15.08
CA TRP A 126 9.01 -9.61 14.87
C TRP A 126 7.57 -9.49 14.38
N VAL A 127 6.90 -10.59 14.03
CA VAL A 127 5.50 -10.59 13.59
C VAL A 127 4.59 -10.41 14.80
N PRO A 128 3.84 -9.28 14.93
CA PRO A 128 2.95 -9.03 16.05
C PRO A 128 1.83 -10.06 16.16
N SER A 129 1.31 -10.25 17.38
CA SER A 129 0.23 -11.21 17.65
C SER A 129 -1.14 -10.56 17.82
N LYS A 130 -1.22 -9.23 18.02
CA LYS A 130 -2.51 -8.56 18.23
C LYS A 130 -3.26 -8.38 16.93
N VAL A 131 -4.58 -8.53 16.99
CA VAL A 131 -5.46 -8.27 15.84
C VAL A 131 -5.33 -6.79 15.40
N GLY A 132 -5.19 -6.59 14.10
CA GLY A 132 -4.95 -5.27 13.50
C GLY A 132 -3.48 -4.87 13.40
N GLU A 133 -2.57 -5.60 14.04
CA GLU A 133 -1.13 -5.45 13.88
C GLU A 133 -0.57 -6.46 12.86
N SER A 134 0.60 -6.19 12.32
CA SER A 134 1.22 -7.03 11.28
C SER A 134 2.71 -6.75 11.16
N LEU A 135 3.46 -7.62 10.53
CA LEU A 135 4.77 -7.28 10.00
C LEU A 135 4.59 -6.67 8.61
N TYR A 136 4.92 -5.39 8.46
CA TYR A 136 4.93 -4.72 7.17
C TYR A 136 6.25 -4.98 6.45
N ILE A 137 6.16 -5.46 5.24
CA ILE A 137 7.29 -5.87 4.40
C ILE A 137 7.41 -4.88 3.26
N ARG A 138 8.62 -4.32 3.04
CA ARG A 138 8.95 -3.30 2.05
C ARG A 138 10.01 -3.80 1.07
N PRO A 139 9.60 -4.50 0.01
CA PRO A 139 10.46 -4.70 -1.15
C PRO A 139 10.63 -3.38 -1.92
N PHE A 140 11.82 -3.10 -2.38
CA PHE A 140 12.08 -2.00 -3.30
C PHE A 140 13.26 -2.31 -4.21
N MET A 141 13.34 -1.62 -5.34
CA MET A 141 14.41 -1.76 -6.32
C MET A 141 14.87 -0.38 -6.75
N ILE A 142 16.16 -0.19 -6.82
CA ILE A 142 16.79 1.07 -7.23
C ILE A 142 17.79 0.83 -8.36
N ALA A 143 17.91 1.80 -9.26
CA ALA A 143 18.98 1.84 -10.25
C ALA A 143 20.30 2.18 -9.56
N THR A 144 21.28 1.26 -9.61
CA THR A 144 22.56 1.38 -8.92
C THR A 144 23.74 1.67 -9.86
N GLU A 145 23.48 1.86 -11.14
CA GLU A 145 24.50 2.28 -12.08
C GLU A 145 25.06 3.66 -11.71
N VAL A 146 26.38 3.80 -11.78
CA VAL A 146 27.10 5.06 -11.52
C VAL A 146 27.26 5.82 -12.82
N GLY A 147 26.70 7.04 -12.89
CA GLY A 147 26.76 7.90 -14.06
C GLY A 147 25.59 8.88 -14.13
N LEU A 148 25.81 10.00 -14.82
CA LEU A 148 24.83 11.09 -14.99
C LEU A 148 24.11 11.07 -16.35
N GLY A 149 24.21 9.97 -17.09
CA GLY A 149 23.50 9.80 -18.36
C GLY A 149 22.04 9.39 -18.13
N VAL A 150 21.08 10.08 -18.75
CA VAL A 150 19.66 9.75 -18.66
C VAL A 150 19.34 8.59 -19.61
N ARG A 151 19.28 7.39 -19.09
CA ARG A 151 18.95 6.16 -19.83
C ARG A 151 18.47 5.06 -18.88
N PRO A 152 17.80 4.00 -19.38
CA PRO A 152 17.52 2.82 -18.58
C PRO A 152 18.82 2.27 -17.97
N THR A 153 18.75 1.89 -16.70
CA THR A 153 19.92 1.40 -15.97
C THR A 153 20.35 0.00 -16.43
N ASN A 154 21.66 -0.24 -16.43
CA ASN A 154 22.25 -1.57 -16.66
C ASN A 154 22.58 -2.30 -15.33
N LYS A 155 22.35 -1.66 -14.19
CA LYS A 155 22.57 -2.25 -12.86
C LYS A 155 21.45 -1.82 -11.91
N ALA A 156 20.93 -2.76 -11.15
CA ALA A 156 19.90 -2.51 -10.15
C ALA A 156 20.13 -3.37 -8.91
N SER A 157 19.71 -2.87 -7.76
CA SER A 157 19.68 -3.62 -6.51
C SER A 157 18.24 -3.75 -6.03
N TYR A 158 17.78 -4.98 -5.83
CA TYR A 158 16.58 -5.30 -5.07
C TYR A 158 16.93 -5.38 -3.59
N ILE A 159 16.12 -4.73 -2.77
CA ILE A 159 16.31 -4.68 -1.31
C ILE A 159 14.97 -4.97 -0.65
N LEU A 160 15.00 -5.78 0.41
CA LEU A 160 13.83 -6.15 1.18
C LEU A 160 14.07 -5.89 2.65
N ILE A 161 13.22 -5.06 3.26
CA ILE A 161 13.25 -4.74 4.68
C ILE A 161 11.87 -4.97 5.30
N ALA A 162 11.79 -5.12 6.62
CA ALA A 162 10.52 -5.29 7.31
C ALA A 162 10.47 -4.49 8.62
N THR A 163 9.24 -4.15 9.04
CA THR A 163 8.98 -3.35 10.25
C THR A 163 7.68 -3.83 10.90
N PRO A 164 7.61 -4.03 12.23
CA PRO A 164 6.35 -4.23 12.90
C PRO A 164 5.47 -2.99 12.71
N ALA A 165 4.19 -3.19 12.46
CA ALA A 165 3.25 -2.13 12.17
C ALA A 165 1.96 -2.33 12.96
N GLY A 166 1.59 -1.31 13.72
CA GLY A 166 0.26 -1.15 14.31
C GLY A 166 -0.76 -0.59 13.31
N ALA A 167 -1.89 -0.14 13.82
CA ALA A 167 -2.89 0.54 12.99
C ALA A 167 -2.32 1.85 12.43
N TYR A 168 -2.41 2.04 11.12
CA TYR A 168 -1.92 3.25 10.43
C TYR A 168 -2.78 4.48 10.73
N PHE A 169 -4.09 4.30 10.81
CA PHE A 169 -5.06 5.28 11.30
C PHE A 169 -5.86 4.66 12.45
N ASP A 170 -6.37 5.52 13.34
CA ASP A 170 -7.34 5.11 14.35
C ASP A 170 -8.64 4.69 13.64
N PRO A 171 -9.01 3.40 13.64
CA PRO A 171 -10.18 2.95 12.91
C PRO A 171 -11.52 3.40 13.49
N SER A 172 -11.50 3.97 14.69
CA SER A 172 -12.68 4.54 15.34
C SER A 172 -12.98 5.96 14.87
N LYS A 173 -12.10 6.56 14.06
CA LYS A 173 -12.24 7.94 13.55
C LYS A 173 -12.26 7.93 12.03
N ALA A 174 -13.15 8.73 11.47
CA ALA A 174 -13.14 9.03 10.06
C ALA A 174 -12.20 10.20 9.76
N VAL A 175 -11.44 10.11 8.68
CA VAL A 175 -10.51 11.16 8.26
C VAL A 175 -11.21 12.24 7.45
N SER A 176 -10.62 13.44 7.47
CA SER A 176 -11.01 14.58 6.63
C SER A 176 -10.10 14.67 5.41
N VAL A 177 -10.66 15.03 4.25
CA VAL A 177 -9.91 15.09 3.00
C VAL A 177 -10.06 16.43 2.29
N TRP A 178 -8.98 16.88 1.65
CA TRP A 178 -8.95 18.02 0.75
C TRP A 178 -8.94 17.55 -0.71
N ILE A 179 -9.90 17.96 -1.52
CA ILE A 179 -9.93 17.67 -2.95
C ILE A 179 -9.03 18.69 -3.65
N SER A 180 -7.90 18.20 -4.18
CA SER A 180 -6.92 19.04 -4.88
C SER A 180 -7.40 19.33 -6.30
N THR A 181 -7.64 20.63 -6.59
CA THR A 181 -7.96 21.10 -7.93
C THR A 181 -6.75 21.75 -8.63
N GLU A 182 -5.68 22.01 -7.91
CA GLU A 182 -4.46 22.66 -8.42
C GLU A 182 -3.43 21.61 -8.86
N TYR A 183 -3.14 20.63 -8.00
CA TYR A 183 -2.12 19.61 -8.27
C TYR A 183 -2.75 18.29 -8.71
N VAL A 184 -2.04 17.52 -9.52
CA VAL A 184 -2.42 16.18 -9.93
C VAL A 184 -1.36 15.18 -9.47
N ARG A 185 -1.78 13.94 -9.20
CA ARG A 185 -0.87 12.85 -8.87
C ARG A 185 -0.26 12.20 -10.10
N ALA A 186 -1.07 12.03 -11.14
CA ALA A 186 -0.73 11.27 -12.34
C ALA A 186 -1.51 11.78 -13.57
N ALA A 187 -1.04 11.42 -14.74
CA ALA A 187 -1.71 11.64 -16.02
C ALA A 187 -1.67 10.36 -16.84
N GLN A 188 -2.58 10.20 -17.81
CA GLN A 188 -2.57 9.07 -18.74
C GLN A 188 -1.23 8.98 -19.49
N GLY A 189 -0.67 7.77 -19.61
CA GLY A 189 0.66 7.55 -20.17
C GLY A 189 1.82 7.89 -19.22
N GLY A 190 1.52 8.47 -18.05
CA GLY A 190 2.48 8.72 -16.97
C GLY A 190 2.75 7.45 -16.13
N THR A 191 3.24 7.63 -14.91
CA THR A 191 3.65 6.55 -14.00
C THR A 191 2.58 6.17 -12.97
N GLY A 192 1.33 6.66 -13.12
CA GLY A 192 0.29 6.54 -12.10
C GLY A 192 -0.03 5.12 -11.65
N GLU A 193 0.00 4.15 -12.56
CA GLU A 193 -0.24 2.73 -12.28
C GLU A 193 0.99 1.98 -11.76
N ALA A 194 2.18 2.61 -11.80
CA ALA A 194 3.40 2.04 -11.22
C ALA A 194 3.57 2.50 -9.77
N LYS A 195 4.11 1.65 -8.93
CA LYS A 195 4.41 1.97 -7.53
C LYS A 195 5.86 2.46 -7.42
N CYS A 196 6.06 3.76 -7.71
CA CYS A 196 7.37 4.42 -7.74
C CYS A 196 7.36 5.71 -6.91
N GLY A 197 8.49 6.09 -6.31
CA GLY A 197 8.62 7.23 -5.41
C GLY A 197 8.29 8.57 -6.05
N GLY A 198 8.50 8.73 -7.35
CA GLY A 198 8.15 9.94 -8.07
C GLY A 198 6.67 10.34 -7.92
N ASN A 199 5.74 9.35 -7.93
CA ASN A 199 4.31 9.59 -7.70
C ASN A 199 4.04 10.12 -6.28
N TYR A 200 4.84 9.68 -5.30
CA TYR A 200 4.72 10.11 -3.89
C TYR A 200 5.37 11.47 -3.66
N ALA A 201 6.55 11.70 -4.22
CA ALA A 201 7.21 13.00 -4.14
C ALA A 201 6.34 14.12 -4.72
N ALA A 202 5.71 13.89 -5.87
CA ALA A 202 4.77 14.83 -6.50
C ALA A 202 3.55 15.14 -5.61
N SER A 203 3.19 14.26 -4.68
CA SER A 203 2.03 14.42 -3.80
C SER A 203 2.28 15.35 -2.61
N LEU A 204 3.53 15.57 -2.21
CA LEU A 204 3.86 16.21 -0.93
C LEU A 204 3.40 17.66 -0.83
N ILE A 205 3.45 18.41 -1.92
CA ILE A 205 3.00 19.81 -1.91
C ILE A 205 1.49 19.91 -1.67
N ALA A 206 0.70 19.05 -2.32
CA ALA A 206 -0.74 19.02 -2.15
C ALA A 206 -1.13 18.51 -0.75
N GLN A 207 -0.38 17.56 -0.19
CA GLN A 207 -0.59 17.12 1.19
C GLN A 207 -0.29 18.24 2.19
N LYS A 208 0.74 19.05 1.95
CA LYS A 208 1.00 20.25 2.76
C LYS A 208 -0.12 21.29 2.64
N ALA A 209 -0.73 21.42 1.44
CA ALA A 209 -1.90 22.29 1.26
C ALA A 209 -3.11 21.74 2.02
N ALA A 210 -3.41 20.43 1.92
CA ALA A 210 -4.49 19.79 2.68
C ALA A 210 -4.36 20.00 4.20
N ALA A 211 -3.13 19.86 4.73
CA ALA A 211 -2.88 20.11 6.15
C ALA A 211 -3.16 21.57 6.59
N LYS A 212 -2.92 22.56 5.72
CA LYS A 212 -3.28 23.96 5.99
C LYS A 212 -4.80 24.18 6.06
N GLU A 213 -5.57 23.38 5.30
CA GLU A 213 -7.04 23.40 5.33
C GLU A 213 -7.60 22.55 6.49
N GLY A 214 -6.73 22.03 7.36
CA GLY A 214 -7.10 21.18 8.49
C GLY A 214 -7.61 19.80 8.05
N CYS A 215 -7.13 19.30 6.93
CA CYS A 215 -7.46 17.97 6.40
C CYS A 215 -6.31 16.98 6.60
N ASP A 216 -6.67 15.71 6.86
CA ASP A 216 -5.72 14.64 7.11
C ASP A 216 -5.06 14.14 5.84
N GLN A 217 -5.77 14.19 4.70
CA GLN A 217 -5.33 13.65 3.42
C GLN A 217 -5.80 14.49 2.24
N VAL A 218 -5.18 14.25 1.07
CA VAL A 218 -5.56 14.85 -0.20
C VAL A 218 -6.29 13.84 -1.08
N VAL A 219 -7.34 14.27 -1.77
CA VAL A 219 -8.00 13.51 -2.85
C VAL A 219 -7.55 14.06 -4.20
N TRP A 220 -7.20 13.15 -5.09
CA TRP A 220 -6.77 13.42 -6.45
C TRP A 220 -7.93 13.31 -7.42
N ILE A 221 -7.90 14.18 -8.42
CA ILE A 221 -8.79 14.15 -9.57
C ILE A 221 -7.95 14.04 -10.85
N ASP A 222 -8.59 13.58 -11.92
CA ASP A 222 -7.93 13.38 -13.19
C ASP A 222 -7.25 14.66 -13.74
N ALA A 223 -6.13 14.47 -14.42
CA ALA A 223 -5.33 15.56 -14.93
C ALA A 223 -5.95 16.30 -16.14
N LYS A 224 -6.84 15.64 -16.89
CA LYS A 224 -7.36 16.13 -18.15
C LYS A 224 -8.60 17.02 -17.98
N GLU A 225 -9.61 16.51 -17.31
CA GLU A 225 -10.91 17.18 -17.17
C GLU A 225 -11.06 17.87 -15.81
N ARG A 226 -10.19 17.55 -14.84
CA ARG A 226 -10.25 18.05 -13.46
C ARG A 226 -11.59 17.78 -12.78
N LYS A 227 -12.17 16.64 -13.08
CA LYS A 227 -13.54 16.28 -12.73
C LYS A 227 -13.65 14.93 -12.04
N TRP A 228 -12.90 13.92 -12.49
CA TRP A 228 -13.06 12.55 -12.08
C TRP A 228 -12.22 12.22 -10.85
N VAL A 229 -12.85 11.69 -9.82
CA VAL A 229 -12.19 11.26 -8.59
C VAL A 229 -11.29 10.06 -8.87
N GLU A 230 -10.06 10.09 -8.38
CA GLU A 230 -9.07 9.02 -8.58
C GLU A 230 -8.70 8.34 -7.26
N GLU A 231 -7.84 8.93 -6.45
CA GLU A 231 -7.27 8.32 -5.25
C GLU A 231 -7.22 9.31 -4.07
N MET A 232 -7.08 8.80 -2.85
CA MET A 232 -6.83 9.58 -1.64
C MET A 232 -5.41 9.35 -1.15
N GLY A 233 -4.53 10.34 -1.27
CA GLY A 233 -3.10 10.15 -0.98
C GLY A 233 -2.50 9.05 -1.84
N GLY A 234 -2.14 7.93 -1.24
CA GLY A 234 -1.68 6.70 -1.92
C GLY A 234 -2.65 5.52 -1.72
N MET A 235 -3.94 5.79 -1.54
CA MET A 235 -5.00 4.81 -1.25
C MET A 235 -6.13 4.92 -2.27
N ASN A 236 -6.75 3.78 -2.62
CA ASN A 236 -7.95 3.77 -3.46
C ASN A 236 -9.20 4.14 -2.65
N LEU A 237 -10.16 4.79 -3.29
CA LEU A 237 -11.42 5.24 -2.68
C LEU A 237 -12.57 4.30 -3.00
N TYR A 238 -13.50 4.22 -2.07
CA TYR A 238 -14.79 3.55 -2.16
C TYR A 238 -15.90 4.43 -1.65
N PHE A 239 -17.08 4.27 -2.24
CA PHE A 239 -18.31 4.96 -1.88
C PHE A 239 -19.42 3.93 -1.70
N VAL A 240 -20.25 4.11 -0.68
CA VAL A 240 -21.42 3.28 -0.44
C VAL A 240 -22.65 4.10 -0.81
N LYS A 241 -23.46 3.59 -1.74
CA LYS A 241 -24.77 4.15 -2.11
C LYS A 241 -25.89 3.35 -1.45
N GLY A 242 -26.83 4.03 -0.81
CA GLY A 242 -27.94 3.40 -0.10
C GLY A 242 -27.55 2.84 1.27
N LYS A 243 -28.42 2.01 1.84
CA LYS A 243 -28.27 1.43 3.20
C LYS A 243 -28.75 -0.04 3.23
N GLY A 244 -28.26 -0.77 4.24
CA GLY A 244 -28.69 -2.15 4.50
C GLY A 244 -28.31 -3.10 3.35
N ALA A 245 -29.15 -4.10 3.10
CA ALA A 245 -28.90 -5.16 2.12
C ALA A 245 -28.93 -4.68 0.66
N ASP A 246 -29.60 -3.57 0.39
CA ASP A 246 -29.68 -3.00 -0.96
C ASP A 246 -28.53 -2.04 -1.28
N ALA A 247 -27.62 -1.84 -0.33
CA ALA A 247 -26.48 -0.96 -0.52
C ALA A 247 -25.58 -1.45 -1.67
N ARG A 248 -24.99 -0.48 -2.35
CA ARG A 248 -24.05 -0.71 -3.45
C ARG A 248 -22.69 -0.10 -3.10
N VAL A 249 -21.65 -0.86 -3.25
CA VAL A 249 -20.26 -0.44 -3.01
C VAL A 249 -19.63 -0.12 -4.36
N ILE A 250 -19.23 1.13 -4.56
CA ILE A 250 -18.65 1.60 -5.83
C ILE A 250 -17.24 2.13 -5.62
N THR A 251 -16.41 2.03 -6.64
CA THR A 251 -15.03 2.55 -6.62
C THR A 251 -14.67 3.18 -7.97
N PRO A 252 -13.80 4.20 -8.01
CA PRO A 252 -13.30 4.74 -9.26
C PRO A 252 -12.67 3.67 -10.16
N LYS A 253 -13.04 3.71 -11.45
CA LYS A 253 -12.52 2.81 -12.47
C LYS A 253 -11.02 3.04 -12.69
N LEU A 254 -10.27 1.97 -12.91
CA LEU A 254 -8.86 2.06 -13.28
C LEU A 254 -8.71 2.62 -14.70
N THR A 255 -8.04 3.76 -14.82
CA THR A 255 -7.90 4.53 -16.08
C THR A 255 -6.45 4.59 -16.56
N GLY A 256 -5.52 3.87 -15.89
CA GLY A 256 -4.08 3.94 -16.14
C GLY A 256 -3.38 5.05 -15.36
N THR A 257 -4.14 5.82 -14.57
CA THR A 257 -3.61 6.85 -13.65
C THR A 257 -3.67 6.43 -12.19
N LEU A 258 -4.57 5.50 -11.85
CA LEU A 258 -4.72 4.93 -10.51
C LEU A 258 -3.83 3.70 -10.35
N LEU A 259 -3.29 3.53 -9.12
CA LEU A 259 -2.62 2.28 -8.77
C LEU A 259 -3.66 1.15 -8.66
N PRO A 260 -3.46 0.00 -9.36
CA PRO A 260 -4.32 -1.17 -9.17
C PRO A 260 -4.06 -1.80 -7.79
N GLY A 261 -4.79 -1.31 -6.79
CA GLY A 261 -4.60 -1.70 -5.39
C GLY A 261 -4.99 -3.15 -5.14
N ILE A 262 -4.11 -3.93 -4.49
CA ILE A 262 -4.40 -5.33 -4.12
C ILE A 262 -5.51 -5.35 -3.04
N THR A 263 -5.45 -4.45 -2.07
CA THR A 263 -6.53 -4.28 -1.09
C THR A 263 -7.83 -3.86 -1.78
N ARG A 264 -7.76 -2.95 -2.77
CA ARG A 264 -8.91 -2.56 -3.57
C ARG A 264 -9.57 -3.78 -4.24
N ASP A 265 -8.79 -4.56 -4.96
CA ASP A 265 -9.28 -5.77 -5.63
C ASP A 265 -9.88 -6.79 -4.64
N SER A 266 -9.27 -6.94 -3.46
CA SER A 266 -9.80 -7.80 -2.41
C SER A 266 -11.14 -7.29 -1.85
N ILE A 267 -11.31 -5.99 -1.70
CA ILE A 267 -12.56 -5.39 -1.19
C ILE A 267 -13.73 -5.60 -2.15
N LEU A 268 -13.49 -5.59 -3.47
CA LEU A 268 -14.55 -5.94 -4.44
C LEU A 268 -15.10 -7.35 -4.16
N SER A 269 -14.22 -8.32 -3.93
CA SER A 269 -14.64 -9.69 -3.60
C SER A 269 -15.29 -9.78 -2.20
N VAL A 270 -14.71 -9.17 -1.19
CA VAL A 270 -15.25 -9.14 0.19
C VAL A 270 -16.66 -8.51 0.22
N ALA A 271 -16.88 -7.43 -0.52
CA ALA A 271 -18.20 -6.80 -0.59
C ALA A 271 -19.25 -7.74 -1.21
N VAL A 272 -18.87 -8.50 -2.24
CA VAL A 272 -19.73 -9.55 -2.83
C VAL A 272 -20.01 -10.67 -1.84
N ASP A 273 -19.00 -11.16 -1.11
CA ASP A 273 -19.16 -12.20 -0.08
C ASP A 273 -20.13 -11.75 1.03
N LEU A 274 -20.15 -10.46 1.33
CA LEU A 274 -21.09 -9.84 2.29
C LEU A 274 -22.48 -9.56 1.70
N GLY A 275 -22.72 -9.89 0.41
CA GLY A 275 -24.00 -9.74 -0.28
C GLY A 275 -24.23 -8.36 -0.93
N TYR A 276 -23.22 -7.48 -0.94
CA TYR A 276 -23.35 -6.17 -1.58
C TYR A 276 -23.10 -6.24 -3.09
N LYS A 277 -23.81 -5.39 -3.83
CA LYS A 277 -23.50 -5.14 -5.25
C LYS A 277 -22.28 -4.24 -5.36
N VAL A 278 -21.41 -4.53 -6.33
CA VAL A 278 -20.17 -3.78 -6.54
C VAL A 278 -20.09 -3.26 -7.98
N ASP A 279 -19.56 -2.03 -8.15
CA ASP A 279 -19.31 -1.46 -9.47
C ASP A 279 -18.03 -0.64 -9.49
N GLU A 280 -17.37 -0.66 -10.64
CA GLU A 280 -16.28 0.24 -10.97
C GLU A 280 -16.81 1.33 -11.90
N VAL A 281 -16.78 2.58 -11.47
CA VAL A 281 -17.47 3.69 -12.16
C VAL A 281 -16.55 4.90 -12.36
N MET A 282 -16.90 5.74 -13.31
CA MET A 282 -16.41 7.12 -13.34
C MET A 282 -17.28 7.93 -12.37
N LEU A 283 -16.68 8.47 -11.32
CA LEU A 283 -17.37 9.30 -10.33
C LEU A 283 -16.78 10.70 -10.37
N SER A 284 -17.60 11.71 -10.61
CA SER A 284 -17.17 13.10 -10.58
C SER A 284 -17.20 13.68 -9.16
N ILE A 285 -16.53 14.82 -8.96
CA ILE A 285 -16.62 15.58 -7.70
C ILE A 285 -18.07 16.02 -7.44
N ASP A 286 -18.78 16.41 -8.50
CA ASP A 286 -20.18 16.82 -8.39
C ASP A 286 -21.07 15.65 -7.99
N ASP A 287 -20.90 14.46 -8.60
CA ASP A 287 -21.59 13.24 -8.19
C ASP A 287 -21.35 12.91 -6.71
N TRP A 288 -20.10 13.11 -6.24
CA TRP A 288 -19.77 12.92 -4.83
C TRP A 288 -20.50 13.91 -3.94
N ARG A 289 -20.38 15.22 -4.23
CA ARG A 289 -21.05 16.30 -3.45
C ARG A 289 -22.56 16.10 -3.43
N ASP A 290 -23.16 15.92 -4.58
CA ASP A 290 -24.62 15.85 -4.73
C ASP A 290 -25.17 14.55 -4.13
N GLY A 291 -24.43 13.44 -4.27
CA GLY A 291 -24.79 12.16 -3.64
C GLY A 291 -24.73 12.21 -2.12
N VAL A 292 -23.76 12.90 -1.53
CA VAL A 292 -23.72 13.12 -0.07
C VAL A 292 -24.84 14.04 0.37
N THR A 293 -25.07 15.13 -0.35
CA THR A 293 -26.12 16.13 -0.02
C THR A 293 -27.51 15.53 -0.10
N SER A 294 -27.78 14.68 -1.08
CA SER A 294 -29.05 13.97 -1.21
C SER A 294 -29.22 12.78 -0.25
N GLY A 295 -28.14 12.34 0.37
CA GLY A 295 -28.12 11.11 1.18
C GLY A 295 -28.06 9.83 0.35
N GLU A 296 -27.83 9.89 -0.96
CA GLU A 296 -27.60 8.71 -1.82
C GLU A 296 -26.26 8.06 -1.47
N ILE A 297 -25.19 8.85 -1.31
CA ILE A 297 -23.89 8.37 -0.79
C ILE A 297 -23.92 8.45 0.73
N THR A 298 -23.89 7.30 1.37
CA THR A 298 -24.08 7.16 2.81
C THR A 298 -22.78 6.94 3.58
N GLU A 299 -21.77 6.33 2.95
CA GLU A 299 -20.47 6.08 3.55
C GLU A 299 -19.36 6.24 2.50
N ILE A 300 -18.18 6.63 2.95
CA ILE A 300 -16.98 6.72 2.10
C ILE A 300 -15.81 6.15 2.88
N PHE A 301 -14.93 5.45 2.19
CA PHE A 301 -13.69 4.97 2.78
C PHE A 301 -12.56 4.86 1.75
N ALA A 302 -11.34 4.90 2.24
CA ALA A 302 -10.15 4.60 1.47
C ALA A 302 -9.56 3.25 1.89
N CYS A 303 -8.80 2.62 1.01
CA CYS A 303 -8.14 1.36 1.31
C CYS A 303 -6.73 1.28 0.77
N GLY A 304 -5.88 0.55 1.48
CA GLY A 304 -4.50 0.28 1.10
C GLY A 304 -3.83 -0.69 2.07
N THR A 305 -2.68 -1.21 1.73
CA THR A 305 -1.99 -2.21 2.55
C THR A 305 -1.73 -1.72 3.98
N ALA A 306 -1.27 -0.48 4.16
CA ALA A 306 -0.94 0.05 5.48
C ALA A 306 -2.19 0.25 6.34
N ALA A 307 -3.20 0.96 5.81
CA ALA A 307 -4.41 1.34 6.53
C ALA A 307 -5.49 0.25 6.58
N VAL A 308 -5.43 -0.75 5.69
CA VAL A 308 -6.48 -1.73 5.38
C VAL A 308 -7.72 -1.01 4.84
N VAL A 309 -8.55 -0.45 5.71
CA VAL A 309 -9.69 0.42 5.40
C VAL A 309 -9.69 1.61 6.36
N SER A 310 -9.82 2.81 5.81
CA SER A 310 -9.88 4.07 6.55
C SER A 310 -11.17 4.82 6.19
N PRO A 311 -12.11 5.01 7.12
CA PRO A 311 -13.34 5.78 6.87
C PRO A 311 -13.03 7.24 6.52
N VAL A 312 -13.83 7.84 5.63
CA VAL A 312 -13.76 9.26 5.25
C VAL A 312 -15.05 9.93 5.68
N GLY A 313 -14.96 10.87 6.64
CA GLY A 313 -16.12 11.53 7.22
C GLY A 313 -16.39 12.94 6.66
N GLN A 314 -15.37 13.59 6.14
CA GLN A 314 -15.49 14.97 5.64
C GLN A 314 -14.66 15.17 4.37
N ALA A 315 -15.21 15.83 3.38
CA ALA A 315 -14.49 16.35 2.22
C ALA A 315 -14.59 17.86 2.16
N LYS A 316 -13.47 18.52 1.86
CA LYS A 316 -13.35 19.96 1.63
C LYS A 316 -12.75 20.24 0.27
N SER A 317 -13.19 21.33 -0.35
CA SER A 317 -12.61 21.86 -1.58
C SER A 317 -12.84 23.36 -1.66
N ALA A 318 -12.36 24.02 -2.70
CA ALA A 318 -12.72 25.41 -3.00
C ALA A 318 -14.24 25.62 -3.23
N MET A 319 -15.00 24.54 -3.52
CA MET A 319 -16.46 24.58 -3.72
C MET A 319 -17.27 24.43 -2.43
N GLY A 320 -16.62 24.18 -1.29
CA GLY A 320 -17.27 24.03 0.01
C GLY A 320 -16.84 22.78 0.76
N THR A 321 -17.62 22.45 1.79
CA THR A 321 -17.41 21.31 2.69
C THR A 321 -18.68 20.48 2.76
N TRP A 322 -18.54 19.18 2.70
CA TRP A 322 -19.64 18.23 2.92
C TRP A 322 -19.21 17.08 3.82
N VAL A 323 -20.15 16.60 4.61
CA VAL A 323 -19.94 15.59 5.66
C VAL A 323 -20.74 14.34 5.32
N THR A 324 -20.09 13.18 5.41
CA THR A 324 -20.69 11.88 5.17
C THR A 324 -20.77 11.11 6.47
N ALA A 325 -21.86 10.35 6.70
CA ALA A 325 -22.07 9.53 7.88
C ALA A 325 -21.87 10.30 9.22
N ASP A 326 -22.33 11.55 9.27
CA ASP A 326 -22.17 12.46 10.42
C ASP A 326 -20.70 12.57 10.92
N GLY A 327 -19.74 12.38 10.00
CA GLY A 327 -18.30 12.39 10.32
C GLY A 327 -17.82 11.12 11.03
N GLN A 328 -18.63 10.05 11.06
CA GLN A 328 -18.32 8.80 11.76
C GLN A 328 -18.01 7.66 10.79
N PRO A 329 -17.32 6.59 11.25
CA PRO A 329 -17.15 5.38 10.49
C PRO A 329 -18.51 4.73 10.14
N GLY A 330 -18.74 4.42 8.86
CA GLY A 330 -19.98 3.81 8.41
C GLY A 330 -20.06 2.32 8.74
N THR A 331 -21.26 1.79 8.89
CA THR A 331 -21.51 0.40 9.27
C THR A 331 -20.99 -0.59 8.22
N ILE A 332 -21.26 -0.35 6.94
CA ILE A 332 -20.82 -1.21 5.83
C ILE A 332 -19.31 -1.15 5.67
N THR A 333 -18.72 0.04 5.80
CA THR A 333 -17.28 0.24 5.82
C THR A 333 -16.62 -0.64 6.87
N MET A 334 -17.16 -0.64 8.09
CA MET A 334 -16.61 -1.43 9.21
C MET A 334 -16.86 -2.93 9.05
N GLN A 335 -17.97 -3.35 8.44
CA GLN A 335 -18.20 -4.75 8.09
C GLN A 335 -17.15 -5.27 7.10
N ILE A 336 -16.92 -4.53 6.01
CA ILE A 336 -15.90 -4.86 5.00
C ILE A 336 -14.51 -4.92 5.64
N ARG A 337 -14.15 -3.92 6.46
CA ARG A 337 -12.88 -3.89 7.18
C ARG A 337 -12.69 -5.11 8.08
N ASN A 338 -13.68 -5.40 8.90
CA ASN A 338 -13.59 -6.49 9.88
C ASN A 338 -13.56 -7.86 9.19
N HIS A 339 -14.28 -8.03 8.09
CA HIS A 339 -14.26 -9.25 7.30
C HIS A 339 -12.87 -9.48 6.68
N LEU A 340 -12.30 -8.47 6.06
CA LEU A 340 -10.95 -8.54 5.46
C LEU A 340 -9.88 -8.82 6.52
N LEU A 341 -9.91 -8.13 7.66
CA LEU A 341 -9.01 -8.40 8.78
C LEU A 341 -9.21 -9.82 9.34
N GLY A 342 -10.46 -10.29 9.40
CA GLY A 342 -10.76 -11.66 9.82
C GLY A 342 -10.09 -12.71 8.94
N ILE A 343 -10.09 -12.53 7.62
CA ILE A 343 -9.36 -13.39 6.67
C ILE A 343 -7.86 -13.29 6.91
N GLN A 344 -7.32 -12.07 7.01
CA GLN A 344 -5.89 -11.82 7.18
C GLN A 344 -5.32 -12.43 8.47
N HIS A 345 -6.09 -12.43 9.55
CA HIS A 345 -5.71 -13.01 10.85
C HIS A 345 -6.19 -14.45 11.06
N GLY A 346 -6.79 -15.10 10.04
CA GLY A 346 -7.26 -16.48 10.12
C GLY A 346 -8.49 -16.71 10.99
N ASN A 347 -9.20 -15.64 11.40
CA ASN A 347 -10.45 -15.71 12.18
C ASN A 347 -11.69 -15.92 11.29
N ILE A 348 -11.57 -15.65 10.01
CA ILE A 348 -12.56 -15.93 8.97
C ILE A 348 -11.89 -16.82 7.92
N LYS A 349 -12.61 -17.84 7.46
CA LYS A 349 -12.12 -18.77 6.45
C LYS A 349 -11.78 -18.03 5.16
N ASP A 350 -10.58 -18.23 4.67
CA ASP A 350 -10.14 -17.74 3.37
C ASP A 350 -10.72 -18.63 2.25
N THR A 351 -11.77 -18.14 1.59
CA THR A 351 -12.43 -18.80 0.46
C THR A 351 -11.80 -18.45 -0.89
N HIS A 352 -10.86 -17.50 -0.89
CA HIS A 352 -10.22 -16.98 -2.10
C HIS A 352 -8.77 -17.45 -2.29
N ASN A 353 -8.23 -18.24 -1.35
CA ASN A 353 -6.83 -18.65 -1.34
C ASN A 353 -5.84 -17.47 -1.36
N TRP A 354 -6.15 -16.43 -0.61
CA TRP A 354 -5.31 -15.22 -0.50
C TRP A 354 -4.17 -15.37 0.51
N MET A 355 -4.35 -16.20 1.52
CA MET A 355 -3.34 -16.42 2.56
C MET A 355 -2.33 -17.49 2.12
N SER A 356 -1.05 -17.13 2.11
CA SER A 356 0.07 -18.01 1.80
C SER A 356 0.88 -18.27 3.07
N ALA A 357 0.89 -19.51 3.55
CA ALA A 357 1.65 -19.88 4.75
C ALA A 357 3.16 -19.74 4.50
N VAL A 358 3.87 -19.13 5.42
CA VAL A 358 5.35 -19.10 5.44
C VAL A 358 5.83 -20.45 5.96
N LYS A 359 6.59 -21.19 5.13
CA LYS A 359 7.06 -22.56 5.41
C LYS A 359 8.47 -22.59 5.97
#